data_72412177d7d28ce6807fe6a4d61b5a84
#
_entry.id   72412177d7d28ce6807fe6a4d61b5a84
#
_cell.length_a   1.000
_cell.length_b   1.000
_cell.length_c   1.000
_cell.angle_alpha   90.00
_cell.angle_beta   90.00
_cell.angle_gamma   90.00
#
_symmetry.space_group_name_H-M   'P 1'
#
loop_
_entity.id
_entity.type
_entity.pdbx_description
1 polymer ?
#
loop_
_entity_poly.entity_id
_entity_poly.type
_entity_poly.pdbx_seq_one_letter_code
_entity_poly.pdbx_strand_id
1 'polypeptide(L)' 'MAENEIIKRICGSCGCDEATAKEYLNDEIRHLKELQEVEDLQESDIEQSCSDLGIEAECMEYFTMVLTY' A
#
# COMPACT_ATOMS: atom_id res chain seq x y z
N MET A 1 9.19 5.14 -5.72
CA MET A 1 9.78 4.38 -4.61
C MET A 1 9.71 2.89 -4.92
N ALA A 2 10.76 2.16 -4.64
CA ALA A 2 10.79 0.73 -4.97
C ALA A 2 9.99 -0.09 -3.94
N GLU A 3 9.47 -1.23 -4.37
CA GLU A 3 8.70 -2.14 -3.51
C GLU A 3 9.48 -2.51 -2.24
N ASN A 4 10.77 -2.78 -2.37
CA ASN A 4 11.61 -3.15 -1.23
C ASN A 4 11.65 -2.07 -0.15
N GLU A 5 11.65 -0.80 -0.54
CA GLU A 5 11.65 0.30 0.41
C GLU A 5 10.32 0.39 1.15
N ILE A 6 9.22 0.16 0.43
CA ILE A 6 7.89 0.13 1.04
C ILE A 6 7.80 -1.00 2.06
N ILE A 7 8.28 -2.19 1.70
CA ILE A 7 8.28 -3.34 2.59
C ILE A 7 9.08 -3.06 3.86
N LYS A 8 10.25 -2.44 3.73
CA LYS A 8 11.08 -2.09 4.88
C LYS A 8 10.39 -1.09 5.80
N ARG A 9 9.68 -0.13 5.22
CA ARG A 9 8.93 0.84 6.01
C ARG A 9 7.81 0.19 6.78
N ILE A 10 7.10 -0.76 6.16
CA ILE A 10 6.05 -1.52 6.81
C ILE A 10 6.62 -2.35 7.96
N CYS A 11 7.76 -3.00 7.74
CA CYS A 11 8.45 -3.76 8.78
C CYS A 11 8.76 -2.90 10.00
N GLY A 12 9.29 -1.70 9.77
CA GLY A 12 9.62 -0.77 10.84
C GLY A 12 8.38 -0.26 11.58
N SER A 13 7.30 -0.04 10.86
CA SER A 13 6.06 0.48 11.42
C SER A 13 5.26 -0.58 12.19
N CYS A 14 5.17 -1.79 11.65
CA CYS A 14 4.37 -2.87 12.22
C CYS A 14 5.16 -3.83 13.10
N GLY A 15 6.48 -3.74 13.08
CA GLY A 15 7.33 -4.64 13.86
C GLY A 15 7.27 -6.09 13.36
N CYS A 16 7.09 -6.29 12.07
CA CYS A 16 6.99 -7.62 11.45
C CYS A 16 8.18 -7.88 10.52
N ASP A 17 8.29 -9.13 10.03
CA ASP A 17 9.33 -9.48 9.08
C ASP A 17 8.93 -9.08 7.66
N GLU A 18 9.87 -9.18 6.71
CA GLU A 18 9.63 -8.79 5.33
C GLU A 18 8.54 -9.61 4.65
N ALA A 19 8.46 -10.91 4.95
CA ALA A 19 7.44 -11.78 4.37
C ALA A 19 6.05 -11.34 4.80
N THR A 20 5.87 -11.04 6.08
CA THR A 20 4.60 -10.57 6.62
C THR A 20 4.25 -9.19 6.07
N ALA A 21 5.23 -8.29 5.99
CA ALA A 21 5.04 -6.96 5.43
C ALA A 21 4.59 -7.04 3.98
N LYS A 22 5.17 -7.96 3.21
CA LYS A 22 4.80 -8.16 1.82
C LYS A 22 3.36 -8.65 1.67
N GLU A 23 2.92 -9.53 2.58
CA GLU A 23 1.53 -9.98 2.59
C GLU A 23 0.57 -8.84 2.85
N TYR A 24 0.86 -7.99 3.83
CA TYR A 24 0.06 -6.82 4.13
C TYR A 24 -0.03 -5.88 2.93
N LEU A 25 1.11 -5.63 2.29
CA LEU A 25 1.16 -4.77 1.12
C LEU A 25 0.32 -5.33 -0.02
N ASN A 26 0.45 -6.62 -0.30
CA ASN A 26 -0.30 -7.27 -1.36
C ASN A 26 -1.80 -7.26 -1.09
N ASP A 27 -2.22 -7.46 0.15
CA ASP A 27 -3.62 -7.42 0.54
C ASP A 27 -4.22 -6.03 0.30
N GLU A 28 -3.49 -4.99 0.67
CA GLU A 28 -3.93 -3.62 0.45
C GLU A 28 -4.04 -3.30 -1.04
N ILE A 29 -3.05 -3.71 -1.82
CA ILE A 29 -3.08 -3.50 -3.27
C ILE A 29 -4.27 -4.23 -3.90
N ARG A 30 -4.54 -5.46 -3.48
CA ARG A 30 -5.67 -6.22 -3.98
C ARG A 30 -6.98 -5.50 -3.68
N HIS A 31 -7.14 -5.02 -2.46
CA HIS A 31 -8.34 -4.29 -2.06
C HIS A 31 -8.54 -3.03 -2.92
N LEU A 32 -7.48 -2.26 -3.12
CA LEU A 32 -7.54 -1.06 -3.93
C LEU A 32 -7.85 -1.36 -5.39
N LYS A 33 -7.31 -2.45 -5.92
CA LYS A 33 -7.61 -2.87 -7.30
C LYS A 33 -9.06 -3.29 -7.46
N GLU A 34 -9.65 -3.92 -6.46
CA GLU A 34 -11.07 -4.28 -6.48
C GLU A 34 -11.93 -3.02 -6.54
N LEU A 35 -11.59 -2.01 -5.76
CA LEU A 35 -12.30 -0.72 -5.80
C LEU A 35 -12.12 -0.05 -7.16
N GLN A 36 -10.94 -0.15 -7.75
CA GLN A 36 -10.66 0.42 -9.06
C GLN A 36 -11.50 -0.24 -10.16
N GLU A 37 -11.69 -1.55 -10.09
CA GLU A 37 -12.50 -2.27 -11.08
C GLU A 37 -13.96 -1.84 -11.08
N VAL A 38 -14.50 -1.49 -9.93
CA VAL A 38 -15.88 -1.00 -9.82
C VAL A 38 -15.97 0.51 -9.91
N GLU A 39 -14.87 1.16 -10.26
CA GLU A 39 -14.78 2.62 -10.42
C GLU A 39 -15.14 3.38 -9.13
N ASP A 40 -14.90 2.76 -7.98
CA ASP A 40 -15.19 3.33 -6.67
C ASP A 40 -13.93 3.75 -5.91
N LEU A 41 -12.76 3.64 -6.54
CA LEU A 41 -11.50 4.01 -5.92
C LEU A 41 -11.35 5.52 -5.84
N GLN A 42 -11.09 6.02 -4.63
CA GLN A 42 -10.85 7.43 -4.36
C GLN A 42 -9.46 7.61 -3.77
N GLU A 43 -8.95 8.84 -3.85
CA GLU A 43 -7.65 9.16 -3.27
C GLU A 43 -7.62 8.89 -1.77
N SER A 44 -8.72 9.13 -1.08
CA SER A 44 -8.83 8.86 0.35
C SER A 44 -8.65 7.37 0.68
N ASP A 45 -9.03 6.48 -0.23
CA ASP A 45 -8.83 5.05 -0.04
C ASP A 45 -7.34 4.70 -0.03
N ILE A 46 -6.58 5.35 -0.90
CA ILE A 46 -5.13 5.17 -0.96
C ILE A 46 -4.47 5.72 0.30
N GLU A 47 -4.91 6.90 0.76
CA GLU A 47 -4.42 7.49 2.00
C GLU A 47 -4.70 6.57 3.19
N GLN A 48 -5.89 6.00 3.24
CA GLN A 48 -6.29 5.09 4.31
C GLN A 48 -5.39 3.85 4.32
N SER A 49 -5.09 3.29 3.16
CA SER A 49 -4.19 2.14 3.05
C SER A 49 -2.79 2.48 3.56
N CYS A 50 -2.26 3.64 3.20
CA CYS A 50 -0.97 4.09 3.71
C CYS A 50 -0.98 4.23 5.23
N SER A 51 -2.08 4.77 5.77
CA SER A 51 -2.25 4.93 7.21
C SER A 51 -2.36 3.58 7.92
N ASP A 52 -3.10 2.64 7.34
CA ASP A 52 -3.25 1.29 7.90
C ASP A 52 -1.93 0.54 7.99
N LEU A 53 -1.07 0.74 6.99
CA LEU A 53 0.26 0.14 6.98
C LEU A 53 1.28 0.93 7.81
N GLY A 54 0.89 2.10 8.32
CA GLY A 54 1.77 2.95 9.11
C GLY A 54 2.89 3.58 8.33
N ILE A 55 2.72 3.71 7.01
CA ILE A 55 3.73 4.34 6.15
C ILE A 55 3.31 5.77 5.82
N GLU A 56 4.29 6.60 5.49
CA GLU A 56 4.06 8.01 5.25
C GLU A 56 3.33 8.27 3.94
N ALA A 57 2.70 9.45 3.85
CA ALA A 57 1.92 9.86 2.68
C ALA A 57 2.71 9.81 1.37
N GLU A 58 4.03 9.95 1.43
CA GLU A 58 4.90 9.83 0.26
C GLU A 58 4.77 8.49 -0.44
N CYS A 59 4.35 7.46 0.30
CA CYS A 59 4.14 6.13 -0.24
C CYS A 59 2.89 6.06 -1.13
N MET A 60 2.05 7.07 -1.11
CA MET A 60 0.90 7.17 -2.00
C MET A 60 1.31 7.13 -3.46
N GLU A 61 2.45 7.71 -3.77
CA GLU A 61 2.98 7.72 -5.14
C GLU A 61 3.22 6.29 -5.63
N TYR A 62 3.75 5.44 -4.76
CA TYR A 62 3.94 4.03 -5.09
C TYR A 62 2.62 3.33 -5.38
N PHE A 63 1.61 3.52 -4.52
CA PHE A 63 0.30 2.92 -4.73
C PHE A 63 -0.35 3.43 -6.02
N THR A 64 -0.27 4.72 -6.27
CA THR A 64 -0.82 5.32 -7.49
C THR A 64 -0.18 4.69 -8.73
N MET A 65 1.14 4.52 -8.71
CA MET A 65 1.88 3.92 -9.82
C MET A 65 1.46 2.46 -10.04
N VAL A 66 1.34 1.68 -8.96
CA VAL A 66 0.94 0.27 -9.04
C VAL A 66 -0.47 0.13 -9.60
N LEU A 67 -1.38 1.02 -9.21
CA LEU A 67 -2.77 0.96 -9.65
C LEU A 67 -2.98 1.47 -11.08
N THR A 68 -2.02 2.20 -11.62
CA THR A 68 -2.07 2.71 -13.00
C THR A 68 -1.72 1.62 -14.01
N TYR A 69 -0.95 0.64 -13.61
CA TYR A 69 -0.55 -0.48 -14.48
C TYR A 69 -1.41 -1.74 -14.21
#